data_7c2d488c94ab3ce02f571d45e8ca1bca
#
_entry.id   7c2d488c94ab3ce02f571d45e8ca1bca
#
_cell.length_a   1.000
_cell.length_b   1.000
_cell.length_c   1.000
_cell.angle_alpha   90.00
_cell.angle_beta   90.00
_cell.angle_gamma   90.00
#
_symmetry.space_group_name_H-M   'P 1'
#
loop_
_entity.id
_entity.type
_entity.pdbx_description
1 polymer ?
#
loop_
_entity_poly.entity_id
_entity_poly.type
_entity_poly.pdbx_seq_one_letter_code
_entity_poly.pdbx_strand_id
1 'polypeptide(L)'
;GGAYLDNAHAGGMFIALSEDGSLHEKAFTELEDSYVEHPDSKIKFKNYKISLLPKVVETVKNMHYSLPTIGVINWDMTLDEEGNPVLIEANVNGGSIWLFQMAHGCGVFGDKTPEILRWIGKMDKLNYEDRQMHHFGD
;
A
#
# COMPACT_ATOMS: atom_id res chain seq x y z
N GLY A 1 3.66 -20.95 -9.75
CA GLY A 1 2.74 -21.03 -8.70
C GLY A 1 1.47 -21.77 -8.94
N GLY A 2 0.71 -22.42 -8.36
CA GLY A 2 -0.58 -23.09 -8.49
C GLY A 2 -1.60 -22.66 -7.43
N ALA A 3 -1.35 -21.57 -6.74
CA ALA A 3 -2.29 -21.05 -5.76
C ALA A 3 -3.39 -20.24 -6.44
N TYR A 4 -4.64 -20.50 -6.08
CA TYR A 4 -5.80 -19.75 -6.56
C TYR A 4 -5.96 -18.39 -5.85
N LEU A 5 -5.14 -18.09 -4.85
CA LEU A 5 -5.18 -16.88 -4.06
C LEU A 5 -3.86 -16.12 -4.26
N ASP A 6 -3.96 -14.88 -4.70
CA ASP A 6 -2.86 -13.93 -4.69
C ASP A 6 -2.77 -13.31 -3.28
N ASN A 7 -2.07 -14.03 -2.40
CA ASN A 7 -1.90 -13.62 -1.01
C ASN A 7 -0.48 -13.97 -0.55
N ALA A 8 0.21 -13.03 0.08
CA ALA A 8 1.54 -13.23 0.63
C ALA A 8 1.58 -14.43 1.58
N HIS A 9 0.57 -14.62 2.45
CA HIS A 9 0.43 -15.76 3.36
C HIS A 9 0.26 -17.11 2.65
N ALA A 10 -0.17 -17.10 1.37
CA ALA A 10 -0.30 -18.30 0.55
C ALA A 10 0.94 -18.57 -0.33
N GLY A 11 2.06 -17.93 -0.03
CA GLY A 11 3.30 -18.05 -0.79
C GLY A 11 3.39 -17.09 -1.99
N GLY A 12 2.58 -16.05 -1.99
CA GLY A 12 2.67 -14.95 -2.95
C GLY A 12 3.92 -14.11 -2.74
N MET A 13 4.35 -13.41 -3.79
CA MET A 13 5.42 -12.43 -3.74
C MET A 13 4.84 -11.03 -3.81
N PHE A 14 5.49 -10.10 -3.14
CA PHE A 14 5.18 -8.68 -3.23
C PHE A 14 6.43 -7.88 -3.61
N ILE A 15 6.21 -6.80 -4.34
CA ILE A 15 7.27 -5.92 -4.82
C ILE A 15 6.85 -4.46 -4.65
N ALA A 16 7.82 -3.62 -4.28
CA ALA A 16 7.58 -2.18 -4.19
C ALA A 16 7.43 -1.55 -5.56
N LEU A 17 6.63 -0.49 -5.61
CA LEU A 17 6.42 0.37 -6.77
C LEU A 17 6.94 1.77 -6.46
N SER A 18 7.68 2.34 -7.40
CA SER A 18 7.99 3.77 -7.40
C SER A 18 6.75 4.57 -7.81
N GLU A 19 6.71 5.86 -7.49
CA GLU A 19 5.57 6.74 -7.81
C GLU A 19 5.22 6.79 -9.31
N ASP A 20 6.21 6.58 -10.16
CA ASP A 20 6.03 6.55 -11.62
C ASP A 20 5.52 5.19 -12.14
N GLY A 21 5.31 4.21 -11.26
CA GLY A 21 4.87 2.85 -11.58
C GLY A 21 5.99 1.86 -11.89
N SER A 22 7.24 2.25 -11.82
CA SER A 22 8.36 1.34 -12.01
C SER A 22 8.47 0.37 -10.84
N LEU A 23 8.69 -0.92 -11.13
CA LEU A 23 8.94 -1.92 -10.11
C LEU A 23 10.32 -1.71 -9.50
N HIS A 24 10.45 -1.99 -8.20
CA HIS A 24 11.76 -2.15 -7.58
C HIS A 24 12.49 -3.37 -8.16
N GLU A 25 13.77 -3.51 -7.85
CA GLU A 25 14.59 -4.59 -8.42
C GLU A 25 14.27 -5.95 -7.81
N LYS A 26 13.75 -6.00 -6.58
CA LYS A 26 13.51 -7.23 -5.83
C LYS A 26 12.07 -7.33 -5.35
N ALA A 27 11.48 -8.51 -5.58
CA ALA A 27 10.28 -8.96 -4.90
C ALA A 27 10.67 -9.81 -3.68
N PHE A 28 9.76 -9.90 -2.72
CA PHE A 28 9.95 -10.63 -1.47
C PHE A 28 8.78 -11.58 -1.21
N THR A 29 9.03 -12.65 -0.47
CA THR A 29 8.02 -13.46 0.19
C THR A 29 7.93 -13.08 1.67
N GLU A 30 6.93 -13.56 2.38
CA GLU A 30 6.83 -13.38 3.85
C GLU A 30 7.99 -14.04 4.62
N LEU A 31 8.62 -15.05 4.04
CA LEU A 31 9.75 -15.76 4.62
C LEU A 31 11.11 -15.11 4.26
N GLU A 32 11.07 -13.87 3.79
CA GLU A 32 12.26 -13.07 3.42
C GLU A 32 13.05 -13.59 2.22
N ASP A 33 12.54 -14.58 1.48
CA ASP A 33 13.14 -14.93 0.19
C ASP A 33 13.00 -13.75 -0.78
N SER A 34 14.01 -13.53 -1.60
CA SER A 34 13.99 -12.44 -2.57
C SER A 34 14.26 -12.93 -3.99
N TYR A 35 13.59 -12.29 -4.95
CA TYR A 35 13.62 -12.63 -6.37
C TYR A 35 13.87 -11.37 -7.19
N VAL A 36 14.67 -11.47 -8.24
CA VAL A 36 14.93 -10.38 -9.21
C VAL A 36 14.15 -10.57 -10.52
N GLU A 37 13.53 -11.73 -10.67
CA GLU A 37 12.67 -12.09 -11.79
C GLU A 37 11.50 -12.96 -11.31
N HIS A 38 10.40 -12.91 -12.03
CA HIS A 38 9.25 -13.74 -11.73
C HIS A 38 9.57 -15.23 -12.00
N PRO A 39 9.33 -16.16 -11.04
CA PRO A 39 9.79 -17.55 -11.15
C PRO A 39 9.20 -18.31 -12.35
N ASP A 40 7.97 -18.00 -12.76
CA ASP A 40 7.30 -18.70 -13.86
C ASP A 40 7.54 -17.99 -15.19
N SER A 41 7.23 -16.69 -15.30
CA SER A 41 7.32 -15.94 -16.56
C SER A 41 8.73 -15.51 -16.94
N LYS A 42 9.70 -15.59 -16.01
CA LYS A 42 11.09 -15.13 -16.18
C LYS A 42 11.22 -13.64 -16.54
N ILE A 43 10.18 -12.87 -16.28
CA ILE A 43 10.22 -11.41 -16.45
C ILE A 43 11.06 -10.82 -15.34
N LYS A 44 12.10 -10.07 -15.71
CA LYS A 44 12.92 -9.30 -14.76
C LYS A 44 12.14 -8.09 -14.29
N PHE A 45 12.12 -7.88 -12.98
CA PHE A 45 11.39 -6.77 -12.37
C PHE A 45 12.01 -5.42 -12.72
N LYS A 46 13.34 -5.35 -12.72
CA LYS A 46 14.07 -4.15 -13.15
C LYS A 46 13.66 -3.75 -14.56
N ASN A 47 13.27 -2.52 -14.74
CA ASN A 47 12.77 -1.92 -15.99
C ASN A 47 11.34 -2.32 -16.37
N TYR A 48 10.62 -3.08 -15.54
CA TYR A 48 9.19 -3.27 -15.72
C TYR A 48 8.42 -2.11 -15.10
N LYS A 49 7.36 -1.67 -15.77
CA LYS A 49 6.59 -0.49 -15.34
C LYS A 49 5.10 -0.74 -15.50
N ILE A 50 4.35 -0.44 -14.45
CA ILE A 50 2.89 -0.39 -14.46
C ILE A 50 2.47 1.04 -14.80
N SER A 51 2.31 1.33 -16.09
CA SER A 51 2.03 2.69 -16.59
C SER A 51 0.70 3.28 -16.07
N LEU A 52 -0.24 2.45 -15.64
CA LEU A 52 -1.53 2.85 -15.11
C LEU A 52 -1.54 3.12 -13.59
N LEU A 53 -0.41 2.94 -12.90
CA LEU A 53 -0.33 3.21 -11.45
C LEU A 53 -0.79 4.62 -11.07
N PRO A 54 -0.42 5.70 -11.77
CA PRO A 54 -0.89 7.04 -11.43
C PRO A 54 -2.42 7.16 -11.43
N LYS A 55 -3.11 6.49 -12.36
CA LYS A 55 -4.59 6.45 -12.41
C LYS A 55 -5.17 5.72 -11.19
N VAL A 56 -4.55 4.62 -10.76
CA VAL A 56 -4.95 3.88 -9.55
C VAL A 56 -4.77 4.77 -8.31
N VAL A 57 -3.62 5.43 -8.18
CA VAL A 57 -3.31 6.31 -7.05
C VAL A 57 -4.28 7.49 -6.96
N GLU A 58 -4.63 8.12 -8.11
CA GLU A 58 -5.63 9.19 -8.14
C GLU A 58 -7.00 8.69 -7.70
N THR A 59 -7.43 7.53 -8.18
CA THR A 59 -8.69 6.91 -7.78
C THR A 59 -8.74 6.66 -6.28
N VAL A 60 -7.68 6.08 -5.72
CA VAL A 60 -7.56 5.80 -4.28
C VAL A 60 -7.61 7.09 -3.47
N LYS A 61 -6.89 8.15 -3.87
CA LYS A 61 -6.94 9.45 -3.20
C LYS A 61 -8.36 10.02 -3.18
N ASN A 62 -9.06 9.97 -4.30
CA ASN A 62 -10.44 10.46 -4.38
C ASN A 62 -11.40 9.67 -3.47
N MET A 63 -11.25 8.35 -3.39
CA MET A 63 -12.02 7.52 -2.45
C MET A 63 -11.68 7.86 -1.00
N HIS A 64 -10.40 8.05 -0.67
CA HIS A 64 -9.97 8.36 0.69
C HIS A 64 -10.48 9.72 1.18
N TYR A 65 -10.60 10.73 0.31
CA TYR A 65 -11.21 12.01 0.66
C TYR A 65 -12.65 11.89 1.16
N SER A 66 -13.36 10.84 0.82
CA SER A 66 -14.70 10.54 1.33
C SER A 66 -14.71 9.93 2.74
N LEU A 67 -13.54 9.60 3.27
CA LEU A 67 -13.35 8.94 4.57
C LEU A 67 -12.35 9.73 5.46
N PRO A 68 -12.59 11.02 5.71
CA PRO A 68 -11.60 11.92 6.32
C PRO A 68 -11.21 11.55 7.76
N THR A 69 -12.03 10.76 8.44
CA THR A 69 -11.76 10.32 9.82
C THR A 69 -10.84 9.09 9.93
N ILE A 70 -10.49 8.46 8.80
CA ILE A 70 -9.62 7.29 8.77
C ILE A 70 -8.24 7.72 8.25
N GLY A 71 -7.25 7.71 9.13
CA GLY A 71 -5.91 8.21 8.82
C GLY A 71 -5.12 7.32 7.84
N VAL A 72 -5.29 5.99 7.91
CA VAL A 72 -4.60 5.03 7.06
C VAL A 72 -5.58 3.97 6.59
N ILE A 73 -5.59 3.71 5.29
CA ILE A 73 -6.38 2.64 4.68
C ILE A 73 -5.45 1.88 3.72
N ASN A 74 -5.41 0.56 3.84
CA ASN A 74 -4.78 -0.29 2.85
C ASN A 74 -5.82 -0.62 1.78
N TRP A 75 -5.58 -0.16 0.57
CA TRP A 75 -6.46 -0.32 -0.58
C TRP A 75 -5.98 -1.45 -1.47
N ASP A 76 -6.76 -2.51 -1.59
CA ASP A 76 -6.50 -3.59 -2.53
C ASP A 76 -7.20 -3.28 -3.85
N MET A 77 -6.40 -2.99 -4.87
CA MET A 77 -6.86 -2.52 -6.17
C MET A 77 -6.41 -3.46 -7.28
N THR A 78 -7.24 -3.58 -8.30
CA THR A 78 -6.86 -4.21 -9.57
C THR A 78 -7.24 -3.31 -10.75
N LEU A 79 -6.95 -3.76 -11.96
CA LEU A 79 -7.37 -3.11 -13.20
C LEU A 79 -8.30 -4.07 -13.96
N ASP A 80 -9.37 -3.53 -14.54
CA ASP A 80 -10.19 -4.27 -15.47
C ASP A 80 -9.49 -4.42 -16.86
N GLU A 81 -10.15 -5.08 -17.80
CA GLU A 81 -9.63 -5.32 -19.15
C GLU A 81 -9.42 -4.00 -19.93
N GLU A 82 -10.18 -2.97 -19.61
CA GLU A 82 -10.07 -1.63 -20.19
C GLU A 82 -9.03 -0.74 -19.47
N GLY A 83 -8.40 -1.25 -18.41
CA GLY A 83 -7.41 -0.52 -17.61
C GLY A 83 -8.03 0.49 -16.64
N ASN A 84 -9.26 0.26 -16.19
CA ASN A 84 -9.85 1.07 -15.13
C ASN A 84 -9.55 0.48 -13.76
N PRO A 85 -9.26 1.33 -12.74
CA PRO A 85 -9.07 0.87 -11.38
C PRO A 85 -10.35 0.27 -10.81
N VAL A 86 -10.23 -0.92 -10.23
CA VAL A 86 -11.32 -1.62 -9.55
C VAL A 86 -10.90 -1.88 -8.11
N LEU A 87 -11.74 -1.49 -7.17
CA LEU A 87 -11.56 -1.75 -5.75
C LEU A 87 -11.90 -3.22 -5.46
N ILE A 88 -10.98 -3.95 -4.86
CA ILE A 88 -11.21 -5.29 -4.32
C ILE A 88 -11.61 -5.16 -2.85
N GLU A 89 -10.78 -4.50 -2.03
CA GLU A 89 -10.98 -4.38 -0.60
C GLU A 89 -10.36 -3.08 -0.05
N ALA A 90 -10.94 -2.57 1.04
CA ALA A 90 -10.42 -1.45 1.81
C ALA A 90 -10.21 -1.87 3.26
N ASN A 91 -8.96 -2.07 3.67
CA ASN A 91 -8.60 -2.48 5.03
C ASN A 91 -8.38 -1.24 5.90
N VAL A 92 -9.39 -0.90 6.70
CA VAL A 92 -9.42 0.29 7.58
C VAL A 92 -8.88 0.02 8.98
N ASN A 93 -8.67 -1.25 9.33
CA ASN A 93 -8.15 -1.66 10.64
C ASN A 93 -7.17 -2.82 10.48
N GLY A 94 -6.07 -2.79 11.21
CA GLY A 94 -5.07 -3.86 11.21
C GLY A 94 -4.29 -4.01 9.90
N GLY A 95 -4.23 -2.97 9.08
CA GLY A 95 -3.51 -3.01 7.80
C GLY A 95 -2.02 -3.34 7.96
N SER A 96 -1.51 -4.20 7.09
CA SER A 96 -0.14 -4.73 7.15
C SER A 96 0.88 -3.74 6.59
N ILE A 97 1.21 -2.68 7.34
CA ILE A 97 2.24 -1.70 6.93
C ILE A 97 3.65 -2.30 6.82
N TRP A 98 3.88 -3.45 7.44
CA TRP A 98 5.18 -4.11 7.42
C TRP A 98 5.56 -4.60 6.02
N LEU A 99 4.60 -5.06 5.20
CA LEU A 99 4.82 -5.44 3.80
C LEU A 99 5.39 -4.26 3.01
N PHE A 100 4.79 -3.07 3.15
CA PHE A 100 5.29 -1.86 2.54
C PHE A 100 6.71 -1.55 2.99
N GLN A 101 6.96 -1.55 4.30
CA GLN A 101 8.28 -1.24 4.87
C GLN A 101 9.35 -2.21 4.41
N MET A 102 9.02 -3.50 4.34
CA MET A 102 9.94 -4.55 3.86
C MET A 102 10.26 -4.35 2.37
N ALA A 103 9.24 -4.12 1.54
CA ALA A 103 9.41 -3.97 0.10
C ALA A 103 10.16 -2.69 -0.29
N HIS A 104 9.92 -1.58 0.41
CA HIS A 104 10.55 -0.29 0.14
C HIS A 104 11.87 -0.06 0.90
N GLY A 105 12.12 -0.83 1.98
CA GLY A 105 13.30 -0.66 2.82
C GLY A 105 13.28 0.62 3.67
N CYS A 106 12.11 1.21 3.91
CA CYS A 106 11.95 2.43 4.70
C CYS A 106 10.63 2.44 5.48
N GLY A 107 10.53 3.30 6.49
CA GLY A 107 9.29 3.49 7.25
C GLY A 107 8.19 4.09 6.39
N VAL A 108 6.94 3.62 6.58
CA VAL A 108 5.77 4.01 5.77
C VAL A 108 5.50 5.53 5.78
N PHE A 109 5.81 6.21 6.87
CA PHE A 109 5.58 7.64 7.00
C PHE A 109 6.82 8.51 6.71
N GLY A 110 7.99 7.90 6.46
CA GLY A 110 9.23 8.60 6.17
C GLY A 110 9.53 9.71 7.17
N ASP A 111 9.90 10.90 6.69
CA ASP A 111 10.23 12.08 7.50
C ASP A 111 9.03 12.64 8.28
N LYS A 112 7.80 12.27 7.90
CA LYS A 112 6.57 12.65 8.61
C LYS A 112 6.31 11.83 9.87
N THR A 113 7.06 10.77 10.11
CA THR A 113 6.87 9.87 11.27
C THR A 113 6.75 10.62 12.61
N PRO A 114 7.64 11.57 12.97
CA PRO A 114 7.54 12.27 14.25
C PRO A 114 6.27 13.15 14.37
N GLU A 115 5.83 13.73 13.25
CA GLU A 115 4.62 14.56 13.21
C GLU A 115 3.37 13.71 13.39
N ILE A 116 3.28 12.59 12.66
CA ILE A 116 2.17 11.66 12.74
C ILE A 116 2.05 11.03 14.12
N LEU A 117 3.15 10.61 14.73
CA LEU A 117 3.14 10.05 16.09
C LEU A 117 2.68 11.07 17.14
N ARG A 118 3.09 12.33 17.02
CA ARG A 118 2.60 13.40 17.91
C ARG A 118 1.09 13.61 17.73
N TRP A 119 0.62 13.61 16.48
CA TRP A 119 -0.80 13.76 16.18
C TRP A 119 -1.61 12.58 16.74
N ILE A 120 -1.19 11.33 16.53
CA ILE A 120 -1.83 10.13 17.12
C ILE A 120 -1.88 10.26 18.65
N GLY A 121 -0.78 10.59 19.30
CA GLY A 121 -0.74 10.76 20.75
C GLY A 121 -1.60 11.91 21.28
N LYS A 122 -1.90 12.92 20.46
CA LYS A 122 -2.89 13.96 20.77
C LYS A 122 -4.31 13.38 20.65
N MET A 123 -4.59 12.67 19.56
CA MET A 123 -5.91 12.09 19.28
C MET A 123 -6.31 11.04 20.33
N ASP A 124 -5.37 10.24 20.81
CA ASP A 124 -5.63 9.22 21.82
C ASP A 124 -6.13 9.77 23.15
N LYS A 125 -5.86 11.04 23.43
CA LYS A 125 -6.31 11.74 24.64
C LYS A 125 -7.71 12.35 24.51
N LEU A 126 -8.26 12.39 23.30
CA LEU A 126 -9.58 12.96 23.03
C LEU A 126 -10.66 11.87 23.12
N ASN A 127 -11.87 12.29 23.51
CA ASN A 127 -13.04 11.43 23.38
C ASN A 127 -13.43 11.23 21.90
N TYR A 128 -14.37 10.34 21.64
CA TYR A 128 -14.76 9.98 20.27
C TYR A 128 -15.31 11.17 19.47
N GLU A 129 -16.13 12.01 20.08
CA GLU A 129 -16.77 13.15 19.43
C GLU A 129 -15.73 14.21 19.04
N ASP A 130 -14.82 14.52 19.94
CA ASP A 130 -13.75 15.48 19.69
C ASP A 130 -12.77 14.98 18.63
N ARG A 131 -12.51 13.67 18.55
CA ARG A 131 -11.65 13.09 17.48
C ARG A 131 -12.17 13.35 16.08
N GLN A 132 -13.49 13.33 15.89
CA GLN A 132 -14.10 13.55 14.58
C GLN A 132 -13.98 15.00 14.07
N MET A 133 -13.66 15.94 14.97
CA MET A 133 -13.49 17.35 14.66
C MET A 133 -12.07 17.71 14.18
N HIS A 134 -11.14 16.78 14.26
CA HIS A 134 -9.73 17.02 13.94
C HIS A 134 -9.26 16.19 12.74
N HIS A 135 -8.57 16.84 11.82
CA HIS A 135 -7.90 16.21 10.69
C HIS A 135 -6.38 16.33 10.83
N PHE A 136 -5.66 15.41 10.18
CA PHE A 136 -4.20 15.52 10.15
C PHE A 136 -3.80 16.75 9.33
N GLY A 137 -3.05 17.66 9.98
CA GLY A 137 -2.63 18.92 9.35
C GLY A 137 -3.34 20.16 9.86
N ASP A 138 -4.34 20.00 10.77
CA ASP A 138 -4.99 21.13 11.47
C ASP A 138 -4.14 21.74 12.58
#